data_22bdc40b070e5a1c275e08d15a71ab13
#
_entry.id   22bdc40b070e5a1c275e08d15a71ab13
#
_cell.length_a   1.000
_cell.length_b   1.000
_cell.length_c   1.000
_cell.angle_alpha   90.00
_cell.angle_beta   90.00
_cell.angle_gamma   90.00
#
_symmetry.space_group_name_H-M   'P 1'
#
loop_
_entity.id
_entity.type
_entity.pdbx_description
1 polymer ?
#
loop_
_entity_poly.entity_id
_entity_poly.type
_entity_poly.pdbx_seq_one_letter_code
_entity_poly.pdbx_strand_id
1 'polypeptide(L)'
;MRIDHGNLRALAAVVREGSFERAALSLSVTPSAVSQRIKALEDRMGRLLVQRTVPAAATADGQVLVQLAEQTALLEHDALNRLGVDDDDIPHASIPIAVNHDSLETWFVDAALQFAARTRATLDMLSEDQDHTAALLRNGSVLGAVTTLADPVQGCRIHALGSMRYVATCTPDFHKRYFASGVNAQTLAQAPVLVFNRKDALQARFAHKIADPAPWEPPVWWVPSTRAFVQATLGGLGWTMNPLPLVQEHLDAGQLVLLRGRAWEDVPLYWQHWRVNSEAMEALTDAVLSAARSLVRRR
;
A
#
# COMPACT_ATOMS: atom_id res chain seq x y z
N MET A 1 -9.99 17.29 30.01
CA MET A 1 -10.97 16.28 29.52
C MET A 1 -10.24 14.95 29.44
N ARG A 2 -10.77 13.86 29.99
CA ARG A 2 -10.11 12.54 29.97
C ARG A 2 -10.88 11.61 29.02
N ILE A 3 -10.21 10.99 28.06
CA ILE A 3 -10.83 10.06 27.11
C ILE A 3 -10.75 8.65 27.71
N ASP A 4 -11.84 7.90 27.63
CA ASP A 4 -11.89 6.51 28.09
C ASP A 4 -11.34 5.57 27.02
N HIS A 5 -10.40 4.69 27.41
CA HIS A 5 -9.74 3.75 26.49
C HIS A 5 -10.71 2.72 25.90
N GLY A 6 -11.69 2.25 26.68
CA GLY A 6 -12.69 1.31 26.20
C GLY A 6 -13.56 1.90 25.09
N ASN A 7 -13.83 3.20 25.17
CA ASN A 7 -14.58 3.92 24.14
C ASN A 7 -13.72 4.13 22.87
N LEU A 8 -12.42 4.45 23.03
CA LEU A 8 -11.48 4.55 21.90
C LEU A 8 -11.33 3.21 21.16
N ARG A 9 -11.15 2.12 21.91
CA ARG A 9 -11.08 0.77 21.32
C ARG A 9 -12.34 0.39 20.57
N ALA A 10 -13.52 0.76 21.09
CA ALA A 10 -14.79 0.52 20.41
C ALA A 10 -14.90 1.30 19.10
N LEU A 11 -14.44 2.56 19.07
CA LEU A 11 -14.41 3.36 17.84
C LEU A 11 -13.49 2.74 16.79
N ALA A 12 -12.24 2.41 17.16
CA ALA A 12 -11.29 1.80 16.26
C ALA A 12 -11.82 0.45 15.71
N ALA A 13 -12.41 -0.39 16.57
CA ALA A 13 -12.99 -1.66 16.15
C ALA A 13 -14.15 -1.49 15.16
N VAL A 14 -15.08 -0.54 15.38
CA VAL A 14 -16.21 -0.28 14.46
C VAL A 14 -15.72 0.16 13.08
N VAL A 15 -14.72 1.02 13.06
CA VAL A 15 -14.14 1.51 11.78
C VAL A 15 -13.39 0.41 11.04
N ARG A 16 -12.55 -0.36 11.74
CA ARG A 16 -11.79 -1.47 11.17
C ARG A 16 -12.70 -2.57 10.64
N GLU A 17 -13.69 -2.98 11.39
CA GLU A 17 -14.62 -4.05 11.02
C GLU A 17 -15.72 -3.58 10.04
N GLY A 18 -15.93 -2.27 9.93
CA GLY A 18 -17.00 -1.68 9.12
C GLY A 18 -18.41 -2.01 9.62
N SER A 19 -18.56 -2.58 10.85
CA SER A 19 -19.84 -3.03 11.41
C SER A 19 -19.79 -3.03 12.93
N PHE A 20 -20.86 -2.59 13.56
CA PHE A 20 -21.04 -2.61 15.03
C PHE A 20 -21.11 -4.04 15.57
N GLU A 21 -21.75 -4.95 14.81
CA GLU A 21 -21.90 -6.36 15.17
C GLU A 21 -20.55 -7.07 15.15
N ARG A 22 -19.77 -6.88 14.09
CA ARG A 22 -18.42 -7.47 13.99
C ARG A 22 -17.46 -6.90 15.01
N ALA A 23 -17.51 -5.60 15.26
CA ALA A 23 -16.74 -4.96 16.33
C ALA A 23 -17.10 -5.52 17.72
N ALA A 24 -18.38 -5.80 17.98
CA ALA A 24 -18.81 -6.41 19.21
C ALA A 24 -18.22 -7.83 19.41
N LEU A 25 -18.19 -8.63 18.35
CA LEU A 25 -17.55 -9.95 18.35
C LEU A 25 -16.04 -9.84 18.62
N SER A 26 -15.34 -8.95 17.92
CA SER A 26 -13.88 -8.77 18.09
C SER A 26 -13.49 -8.26 19.47
N LEU A 27 -14.39 -7.51 20.14
CA LEU A 27 -14.18 -6.98 21.49
C LEU A 27 -14.76 -7.87 22.61
N SER A 28 -15.40 -9.01 22.26
CA SER A 28 -16.09 -9.90 23.20
C SER A 28 -17.13 -9.17 24.06
N VAL A 29 -17.90 -8.26 23.45
CA VAL A 29 -18.99 -7.51 24.09
C VAL A 29 -20.28 -7.56 23.26
N THR A 30 -21.37 -6.98 23.76
CA THR A 30 -22.62 -6.89 22.98
C THR A 30 -22.60 -5.71 22.00
N PRO A 31 -23.35 -5.78 20.87
CA PRO A 31 -23.49 -4.64 19.96
C PRO A 31 -24.07 -3.38 20.64
N SER A 32 -24.96 -3.57 21.63
CA SER A 32 -25.48 -2.48 22.45
C SER A 32 -24.37 -1.79 23.25
N ALA A 33 -23.46 -2.56 23.86
CA ALA A 33 -22.32 -1.99 24.60
C ALA A 33 -21.38 -1.18 23.67
N VAL A 34 -21.11 -1.67 22.45
CA VAL A 34 -20.34 -0.92 21.46
C VAL A 34 -21.06 0.39 21.11
N SER A 35 -22.36 0.33 20.80
CA SER A 35 -23.16 1.53 20.48
C SER A 35 -23.17 2.55 21.62
N GLN A 36 -23.28 2.11 22.87
CA GLN A 36 -23.24 2.98 24.05
C GLN A 36 -21.85 3.64 24.21
N ARG A 37 -20.75 2.89 24.00
CA ARG A 37 -19.39 3.44 24.08
C ARG A 37 -19.14 4.50 23.02
N ILE A 38 -19.58 4.26 21.77
CA ILE A 38 -19.48 5.25 20.69
C ILE A 38 -20.30 6.49 21.05
N LYS A 39 -21.56 6.32 21.46
CA LYS A 39 -22.42 7.44 21.85
C LYS A 39 -21.81 8.25 22.99
N ALA A 40 -21.30 7.60 24.04
CA ALA A 40 -20.66 8.29 25.17
C ALA A 40 -19.43 9.10 24.72
N LEU A 41 -18.68 8.61 23.71
CA LEU A 41 -17.54 9.32 23.12
C LEU A 41 -18.02 10.52 22.29
N GLU A 42 -19.04 10.35 21.46
CA GLU A 42 -19.65 11.41 20.63
C GLU A 42 -20.28 12.53 21.51
N ASP A 43 -21.05 12.15 22.53
CA ASP A 43 -21.64 13.10 23.49
C ASP A 43 -20.56 13.92 24.20
N ARG A 44 -19.47 13.28 24.58
CA ARG A 44 -18.34 13.94 25.26
C ARG A 44 -17.55 14.87 24.34
N MET A 45 -17.41 14.52 23.06
CA MET A 45 -16.73 15.35 22.05
C MET A 45 -17.64 16.43 21.47
N GLY A 46 -18.97 16.29 21.60
CA GLY A 46 -19.95 17.16 20.96
C GLY A 46 -19.97 17.02 19.44
N ARG A 47 -19.53 15.88 18.90
CA ARG A 47 -19.36 15.63 17.46
C ARG A 47 -19.67 14.19 17.12
N LEU A 48 -20.19 13.95 15.92
CA LEU A 48 -20.31 12.61 15.37
C LEU A 48 -18.92 12.10 14.94
N LEU A 49 -18.60 10.88 15.35
CA LEU A 49 -17.32 10.24 15.10
C LEU A 49 -17.43 9.09 14.09
N VAL A 50 -18.64 8.53 13.92
CA VAL A 50 -18.91 7.41 13.02
C VAL A 50 -20.01 7.79 12.04
N GLN A 51 -19.75 7.57 10.75
CA GLN A 51 -20.76 7.53 9.69
C GLN A 51 -21.39 6.13 9.68
N ARG A 52 -22.70 6.04 9.92
CA ARG A 52 -23.44 4.77 9.94
C ARG A 52 -23.79 4.31 8.51
N THR A 53 -22.79 4.26 7.65
CA THR A 53 -22.86 3.70 6.29
C THR A 53 -22.61 2.19 6.32
N VAL A 54 -22.70 1.53 5.19
CA VAL A 54 -22.31 0.13 5.03
C VAL A 54 -21.22 0.07 3.94
N PRO A 55 -19.97 -0.17 4.34
CA PRO A 55 -19.45 -0.34 5.70
C PRO A 55 -19.49 0.95 6.53
N ALA A 56 -19.49 0.81 7.88
CA ALA A 56 -19.35 1.92 8.79
C ALA A 56 -17.96 2.55 8.65
N ALA A 57 -17.90 3.89 8.67
CA ALA A 57 -16.66 4.62 8.47
C ALA A 57 -16.48 5.73 9.51
N ALA A 58 -15.26 6.13 9.80
CA ALA A 58 -14.99 7.29 10.64
C ALA A 58 -15.37 8.60 9.94
N THR A 59 -15.82 9.59 10.69
CA THR A 59 -15.79 10.99 10.26
C THR A 59 -14.35 11.52 10.30
N ALA A 60 -14.09 12.72 9.78
CA ALA A 60 -12.78 13.36 9.90
C ALA A 60 -12.34 13.51 11.38
N ASP A 61 -13.26 13.90 12.27
CA ASP A 61 -13.00 13.99 13.71
C ASP A 61 -12.82 12.60 14.35
N GLY A 62 -13.62 11.61 13.89
CA GLY A 62 -13.50 10.20 14.31
C GLY A 62 -12.16 9.61 13.96
N GLN A 63 -11.62 9.93 12.79
CA GLN A 63 -10.33 9.42 12.33
C GLN A 63 -9.17 9.84 13.23
N VAL A 64 -9.21 11.06 13.78
CA VAL A 64 -8.20 11.53 14.75
C VAL A 64 -8.18 10.65 16.00
N LEU A 65 -9.37 10.20 16.44
CA LEU A 65 -9.49 9.34 17.63
C LEU A 65 -9.18 7.87 17.32
N VAL A 66 -9.48 7.39 16.11
CA VAL A 66 -9.01 6.06 15.64
C VAL A 66 -7.49 6.02 15.64
N GLN A 67 -6.83 7.01 15.09
CA GLN A 67 -5.37 7.11 15.11
C GLN A 67 -4.82 7.11 16.55
N LEU A 68 -5.44 7.86 17.47
CA LEU A 68 -5.04 7.85 18.87
C LEU A 68 -5.22 6.44 19.48
N ALA A 69 -6.31 5.76 19.18
CA ALA A 69 -6.57 4.40 19.66
C ALA A 69 -5.48 3.41 19.20
N GLU A 70 -5.12 3.43 17.91
CA GLU A 70 -4.09 2.54 17.35
C GLU A 70 -2.70 2.82 17.93
N GLN A 71 -2.33 4.11 18.06
CA GLN A 71 -1.06 4.48 18.71
C GLN A 71 -1.02 4.05 20.18
N THR A 72 -2.12 4.20 20.91
CA THR A 72 -2.21 3.81 22.33
C THR A 72 -2.11 2.29 22.47
N ALA A 73 -2.81 1.53 21.63
CA ALA A 73 -2.75 0.07 21.65
C ALA A 73 -1.31 -0.45 21.40
N LEU A 74 -0.57 0.20 20.49
CA LEU A 74 0.81 -0.16 20.21
C LEU A 74 1.73 0.12 21.41
N LEU A 75 1.57 1.27 22.07
CA LEU A 75 2.34 1.62 23.27
C LEU A 75 2.01 0.74 24.48
N GLU A 76 0.74 0.35 24.64
CA GLU A 76 0.32 -0.64 25.66
C GLU A 76 0.96 -1.99 25.40
N HIS A 77 0.95 -2.46 24.17
CA HIS A 77 1.60 -3.71 23.78
C HIS A 77 3.10 -3.71 24.11
N ASP A 78 3.82 -2.66 23.72
CA ASP A 78 5.26 -2.53 24.04
C ASP A 78 5.51 -2.51 25.55
N ALA A 79 4.66 -1.81 26.32
CA ALA A 79 4.81 -1.74 27.77
C ALA A 79 4.60 -3.10 28.44
N LEU A 80 3.60 -3.87 28.02
CA LEU A 80 3.32 -5.21 28.54
C LEU A 80 4.42 -6.19 28.18
N ASN A 81 4.94 -6.13 26.96
CA ASN A 81 6.12 -6.93 26.56
C ASN A 81 7.35 -6.65 27.44
N ARG A 82 7.64 -5.38 27.75
CA ARG A 82 8.75 -4.99 28.63
C ARG A 82 8.58 -5.48 30.07
N LEU A 83 7.35 -5.57 30.53
CA LEU A 83 7.02 -6.05 31.88
C LEU A 83 7.09 -7.59 31.97
N GLY A 84 7.24 -8.30 30.85
CA GLY A 84 7.27 -9.76 30.83
C GLY A 84 5.91 -10.37 31.22
N VAL A 85 4.81 -9.69 30.92
CA VAL A 85 3.46 -10.24 31.08
C VAL A 85 3.34 -11.49 30.22
N ASP A 86 2.67 -12.54 30.72
CA ASP A 86 2.49 -13.79 29.98
C ASP A 86 1.81 -13.51 28.64
N ASP A 87 2.35 -14.13 27.60
CA ASP A 87 2.00 -13.86 26.21
C ASP A 87 0.51 -14.04 25.86
N ASP A 88 -0.18 -14.94 26.57
CA ASP A 88 -1.62 -15.19 26.37
C ASP A 88 -2.50 -14.02 26.90
N ASP A 89 -1.94 -13.20 27.77
CA ASP A 89 -2.63 -12.03 28.37
C ASP A 89 -2.34 -10.71 27.66
N ILE A 90 -1.35 -10.67 26.72
CA ILE A 90 -1.04 -9.46 25.96
C ILE A 90 -2.00 -9.34 24.77
N PRO A 91 -2.76 -8.24 24.67
CA PRO A 91 -3.58 -7.98 23.48
C PRO A 91 -2.71 -7.93 22.23
N HIS A 92 -3.08 -8.69 21.21
CA HIS A 92 -2.40 -8.61 19.92
C HIS A 92 -2.50 -7.20 19.35
N ALA A 93 -1.36 -6.52 19.23
CA ALA A 93 -1.30 -5.26 18.50
C ALA A 93 -1.24 -5.55 17.00
N SER A 94 -2.03 -4.81 16.24
CA SER A 94 -1.99 -4.84 14.78
C SER A 94 -1.61 -3.45 14.28
N ILE A 95 -0.60 -3.35 13.43
CA ILE A 95 -0.13 -2.09 12.88
C ILE A 95 -0.77 -1.90 11.50
N PRO A 96 -1.72 -0.97 11.34
CA PRO A 96 -2.29 -0.68 10.03
C PRO A 96 -1.25 0.05 9.17
N ILE A 97 -0.99 -0.49 7.97
CA ILE A 97 -0.05 0.06 7.00
C ILE A 97 -0.64 0.03 5.59
N ALA A 98 -0.20 0.97 4.75
CA ALA A 98 -0.54 0.98 3.33
C ALA A 98 0.68 0.62 2.49
N VAL A 99 0.51 -0.32 1.57
CA VAL A 99 1.56 -0.77 0.66
C VAL A 99 1.00 -0.78 -0.75
N ASN A 100 1.74 -0.24 -1.72
CA ASN A 100 1.30 -0.33 -3.12
C ASN A 100 1.43 -1.76 -3.64
N HIS A 101 0.56 -2.12 -4.58
CA HIS A 101 0.43 -3.48 -5.12
C HIS A 101 1.78 -4.09 -5.56
N ASP A 102 2.58 -3.34 -6.31
CA ASP A 102 3.85 -3.84 -6.84
C ASP A 102 4.90 -4.08 -5.75
N SER A 103 4.95 -3.25 -4.70
CA SER A 103 5.82 -3.48 -3.55
C SER A 103 5.39 -4.73 -2.78
N LEU A 104 4.09 -4.94 -2.59
CA LEU A 104 3.56 -6.10 -1.91
C LEU A 104 3.90 -7.40 -2.67
N GLU A 105 3.77 -7.40 -3.99
CA GLU A 105 4.05 -8.56 -4.85
C GLU A 105 5.55 -8.83 -5.09
N THR A 106 6.45 -7.92 -4.67
CA THR A 106 7.88 -8.06 -4.96
C THR A 106 8.75 -8.21 -3.71
N TRP A 107 8.79 -7.22 -2.85
CA TRP A 107 9.79 -7.15 -1.78
C TRP A 107 9.20 -6.98 -0.37
N PHE A 108 7.95 -6.49 -0.24
CA PHE A 108 7.41 -6.12 1.06
C PHE A 108 7.06 -7.33 1.93
N VAL A 109 6.76 -8.48 1.33
CA VAL A 109 6.53 -9.74 2.06
C VAL A 109 7.78 -10.13 2.86
N ASP A 110 8.98 -9.91 2.32
CA ASP A 110 10.23 -10.15 3.05
C ASP A 110 10.37 -9.22 4.26
N ALA A 111 9.91 -7.97 4.15
CA ALA A 111 9.84 -7.06 5.30
C ALA A 111 8.87 -7.59 6.37
N ALA A 112 7.70 -8.07 5.97
CA ALA A 112 6.71 -8.65 6.90
C ALA A 112 7.25 -9.89 7.62
N LEU A 113 7.97 -10.77 6.90
CA LEU A 113 8.62 -11.96 7.50
C LEU A 113 9.71 -11.56 8.49
N GLN A 114 10.56 -10.57 8.17
CA GLN A 114 11.59 -10.07 9.07
C GLN A 114 10.98 -9.41 10.32
N PHE A 115 9.86 -8.70 10.15
CA PHE A 115 9.12 -8.11 11.25
C PHE A 115 8.53 -9.17 12.18
N ALA A 116 7.84 -10.17 11.62
CA ALA A 116 7.23 -11.26 12.39
C ALA A 116 8.25 -12.09 13.18
N ALA A 117 9.51 -12.16 12.72
CA ALA A 117 10.59 -12.83 13.44
C ALA A 117 11.08 -12.06 14.68
N ARG A 118 10.74 -10.77 14.81
CA ARG A 118 11.23 -9.86 15.88
C ARG A 118 10.16 -9.46 16.89
N THR A 119 8.90 -9.56 16.52
CA THR A 119 7.77 -9.09 17.33
C THR A 119 6.55 -9.98 17.14
N ARG A 120 5.65 -9.95 18.11
CA ARG A 120 4.35 -10.64 18.04
C ARG A 120 3.24 -9.74 17.49
N ALA A 121 3.50 -8.46 17.30
CA ALA A 121 2.56 -7.59 16.62
C ALA A 121 2.33 -8.08 15.18
N THR A 122 1.12 -7.87 14.68
CA THR A 122 0.74 -8.20 13.30
C THR A 122 0.67 -6.96 12.44
N LEU A 123 0.61 -7.14 11.13
CA LEU A 123 0.39 -6.05 10.18
C LEU A 123 -1.01 -6.17 9.58
N ASP A 124 -1.76 -5.07 9.60
CA ASP A 124 -2.99 -4.91 8.82
C ASP A 124 -2.62 -4.15 7.54
N MET A 125 -2.47 -4.91 6.44
CA MET A 125 -1.92 -4.39 5.17
C MET A 125 -3.05 -3.99 4.23
N LEU A 126 -3.18 -2.68 4.00
CA LEU A 126 -4.05 -2.12 2.97
C LEU A 126 -3.26 -1.99 1.67
N SER A 127 -3.73 -2.68 0.62
CA SER A 127 -3.13 -2.55 -0.71
C SER A 127 -3.85 -1.48 -1.50
N GLU A 128 -3.14 -0.40 -1.83
CA GLU A 128 -3.68 0.77 -2.51
C GLU A 128 -2.72 1.27 -3.60
N ASP A 129 -3.25 2.10 -4.50
CA ASP A 129 -2.41 2.80 -5.48
C ASP A 129 -1.40 3.73 -4.79
N GLN A 130 -0.22 3.87 -5.38
CA GLN A 130 0.91 4.64 -4.84
C GLN A 130 0.52 6.08 -4.44
N ASP A 131 -0.40 6.71 -5.17
CA ASP A 131 -0.84 8.08 -4.91
C ASP A 131 -1.87 8.19 -3.77
N HIS A 132 -2.50 7.06 -3.37
CA HIS A 132 -3.51 7.00 -2.31
C HIS A 132 -2.93 6.62 -0.95
N THR A 133 -1.81 5.91 -0.90
CA THR A 133 -1.16 5.51 0.35
C THR A 133 -0.84 6.71 1.24
N ALA A 134 -0.40 7.83 0.65
CA ALA A 134 -0.14 9.06 1.39
C ALA A 134 -1.42 9.72 1.96
N ALA A 135 -2.57 9.56 1.32
CA ALA A 135 -3.84 10.06 1.84
C ALA A 135 -4.28 9.28 3.09
N LEU A 136 -4.11 7.95 3.10
CA LEU A 136 -4.38 7.10 4.25
C LEU A 136 -3.47 7.43 5.44
N LEU A 137 -2.23 7.82 5.16
CA LEU A 137 -1.30 8.25 6.21
C LEU A 137 -1.70 9.63 6.77
N ARG A 138 -2.10 10.60 5.90
CA ARG A 138 -2.53 11.93 6.35
C ARG A 138 -3.79 11.91 7.21
N ASN A 139 -4.76 11.08 6.85
CA ASN A 139 -5.99 10.97 7.62
C ASN A 139 -5.87 10.06 8.83
N GLY A 140 -4.71 9.42 9.07
CA GLY A 140 -4.45 8.53 10.20
C GLY A 140 -5.09 7.15 10.10
N SER A 141 -5.58 6.75 8.92
CA SER A 141 -6.10 5.39 8.69
C SER A 141 -5.01 4.33 8.80
N VAL A 142 -3.75 4.72 8.56
CA VAL A 142 -2.58 3.84 8.70
C VAL A 142 -1.49 4.54 9.50
N LEU A 143 -0.66 3.75 10.19
CA LEU A 143 0.49 4.23 10.94
C LEU A 143 1.78 4.30 10.11
N GLY A 144 1.82 3.57 8.99
CA GLY A 144 2.93 3.57 8.05
C GLY A 144 2.47 3.36 6.61
N ALA A 145 3.25 3.85 5.65
CA ALA A 145 2.95 3.67 4.23
C ALA A 145 4.21 3.61 3.35
N VAL A 146 4.18 2.74 2.35
CA VAL A 146 5.09 2.80 1.20
C VAL A 146 4.46 3.71 0.16
N THR A 147 5.13 4.82 -0.19
CA THR A 147 4.59 5.88 -1.05
C THR A 147 5.64 6.40 -2.03
N THR A 148 5.20 7.05 -3.10
CA THR A 148 6.06 7.79 -4.03
C THR A 148 6.25 9.25 -3.63
N LEU A 149 5.54 9.74 -2.62
CA LEU A 149 5.61 11.12 -2.15
C LEU A 149 6.94 11.37 -1.42
N ALA A 150 7.78 12.24 -2.00
CA ALA A 150 9.07 12.61 -1.43
C ALA A 150 8.96 13.58 -0.22
N ASP A 151 7.87 14.33 -0.17
CA ASP A 151 7.62 15.26 0.94
C ASP A 151 7.01 14.50 2.13
N PRO A 152 7.51 14.71 3.35
CA PRO A 152 6.98 14.05 4.53
C PRO A 152 5.57 14.53 4.84
N VAL A 153 4.68 13.58 5.11
CA VAL A 153 3.37 13.88 5.72
C VAL A 153 3.61 14.50 7.10
N GLN A 154 2.86 15.54 7.44
CA GLN A 154 3.02 16.24 8.72
C GLN A 154 2.87 15.26 9.89
N GLY A 155 3.82 15.26 10.83
CA GLY A 155 3.86 14.35 11.96
C GLY A 155 4.54 13.01 11.67
N CYS A 156 4.95 12.74 10.43
CA CYS A 156 5.62 11.51 10.04
C CYS A 156 7.15 11.66 9.97
N ARG A 157 7.84 10.54 10.05
CA ARG A 157 9.22 10.35 9.59
C ARG A 157 9.18 9.79 8.18
N ILE A 158 10.22 10.10 7.39
CA ILE A 158 10.38 9.62 6.02
C ILE A 158 11.76 8.97 5.85
N HIS A 159 11.79 7.84 5.14
CA HIS A 159 13.00 7.12 4.78
C HIS A 159 12.96 6.82 3.28
N ALA A 160 14.01 7.20 2.55
CA ALA A 160 14.15 6.83 1.16
C ALA A 160 14.50 5.33 1.05
N LEU A 161 13.73 4.58 0.27
CA LEU A 161 13.91 3.14 0.08
C LEU A 161 14.76 2.80 -1.15
N GLY A 162 14.73 3.62 -2.18
CA GLY A 162 15.26 3.37 -3.49
C GLY A 162 14.19 3.58 -4.55
N SER A 163 14.31 2.90 -5.69
CA SER A 163 13.35 3.00 -6.78
C SER A 163 12.94 1.61 -7.28
N MET A 164 11.64 1.43 -7.50
CA MET A 164 11.13 0.31 -8.28
C MET A 164 11.39 0.58 -9.75
N ARG A 165 12.08 -0.34 -10.41
CA ARG A 165 12.32 -0.25 -11.86
C ARG A 165 11.19 -0.92 -12.63
N TYR A 166 10.61 -0.18 -13.54
CA TYR A 166 9.63 -0.68 -14.50
C TYR A 166 10.25 -0.75 -15.90
N VAL A 167 9.97 -1.83 -16.59
CA VAL A 167 10.48 -2.08 -17.95
C VAL A 167 9.32 -2.30 -18.92
N ALA A 168 9.41 -1.69 -20.10
CA ALA A 168 8.41 -1.89 -21.14
C ALA A 168 8.64 -3.25 -21.82
N THR A 169 7.68 -4.19 -21.70
CA THR A 169 7.81 -5.56 -22.16
C THR A 169 6.60 -6.03 -22.95
N CYS A 170 6.83 -6.98 -23.84
CA CYS A 170 5.82 -7.76 -24.55
C CYS A 170 6.42 -9.12 -24.94
N THR A 171 5.60 -10.03 -25.53
CA THR A 171 6.14 -11.27 -26.12
C THR A 171 6.90 -11.01 -27.41
N PRO A 172 7.84 -11.89 -27.82
CA PRO A 172 8.55 -11.78 -29.09
C PRO A 172 7.61 -11.70 -30.31
N ASP A 173 6.54 -12.50 -30.32
CA ASP A 173 5.55 -12.50 -31.41
C ASP A 173 4.76 -11.19 -31.46
N PHE A 174 4.39 -10.65 -30.30
CA PHE A 174 3.74 -9.34 -30.22
C PHE A 174 4.68 -8.25 -30.73
N HIS A 175 5.96 -8.28 -30.33
CA HIS A 175 6.98 -7.34 -30.80
C HIS A 175 7.13 -7.41 -32.32
N LYS A 176 7.24 -8.60 -32.88
CA LYS A 176 7.34 -8.82 -34.33
C LYS A 176 6.09 -8.30 -35.07
N ARG A 177 4.92 -8.47 -34.50
CA ARG A 177 3.64 -8.06 -35.10
C ARG A 177 3.45 -6.53 -35.14
N TYR A 178 3.74 -5.85 -34.04
CA TYR A 178 3.41 -4.43 -33.89
C TYR A 178 4.63 -3.50 -33.98
N PHE A 179 5.84 -3.99 -33.71
CA PHE A 179 7.04 -3.17 -33.63
C PHE A 179 8.15 -3.58 -34.61
N ALA A 180 7.80 -4.31 -35.66
CA ALA A 180 8.79 -4.71 -36.71
C ALA A 180 9.45 -3.51 -37.37
N SER A 181 8.74 -2.38 -37.52
CA SER A 181 9.29 -1.11 -38.06
C SER A 181 9.90 -0.19 -36.98
N GLY A 182 10.11 -0.72 -35.80
CA GLY A 182 10.61 0.02 -34.63
C GLY A 182 9.52 0.55 -33.71
N VAL A 183 9.94 0.99 -32.50
CA VAL A 183 9.05 1.56 -31.48
C VAL A 183 9.02 3.08 -31.67
N ASN A 184 7.90 3.58 -32.20
CA ASN A 184 7.67 4.99 -32.51
C ASN A 184 6.20 5.37 -32.26
N ALA A 185 5.83 6.64 -32.50
CA ALA A 185 4.49 7.16 -32.25
C ALA A 185 3.40 6.33 -32.94
N GLN A 186 3.61 5.98 -34.22
CA GLN A 186 2.61 5.26 -35.01
C GLN A 186 2.42 3.82 -34.50
N THR A 187 3.52 3.10 -34.21
CA THR A 187 3.44 1.71 -33.73
C THR A 187 2.88 1.65 -32.32
N LEU A 188 3.22 2.60 -31.45
CA LEU A 188 2.66 2.70 -30.09
C LEU A 188 1.15 3.03 -30.10
N ALA A 189 0.66 3.82 -31.06
CA ALA A 189 -0.77 4.14 -31.18
C ALA A 189 -1.59 2.94 -31.67
N GLN A 190 -0.99 2.01 -32.42
CA GLN A 190 -1.66 0.82 -32.98
C GLN A 190 -1.58 -0.40 -32.07
N ALA A 191 -0.52 -0.50 -31.26
CA ALA A 191 -0.25 -1.66 -30.42
C ALA A 191 -1.12 -1.64 -29.17
N PRO A 192 -1.90 -2.70 -28.89
CA PRO A 192 -2.64 -2.82 -27.64
C PRO A 192 -1.74 -2.68 -26.43
N VAL A 193 -2.20 -1.95 -25.41
CA VAL A 193 -1.49 -1.71 -24.16
C VAL A 193 -2.28 -2.24 -22.97
N LEU A 194 -1.57 -2.79 -21.97
CA LEU A 194 -2.16 -3.14 -20.69
C LEU A 194 -1.94 -1.98 -19.72
N VAL A 195 -2.99 -1.60 -19.02
CA VAL A 195 -2.98 -0.53 -18.02
C VAL A 195 -3.66 -1.04 -16.75
N PHE A 196 -3.06 -0.77 -15.58
CA PHE A 196 -3.56 -1.32 -14.33
C PHE A 196 -4.93 -0.74 -13.96
N ASN A 197 -5.04 0.59 -13.99
CA ASN A 197 -6.29 1.31 -13.77
C ASN A 197 -6.23 2.71 -14.42
N ARG A 198 -7.32 3.49 -14.30
CA ARG A 198 -7.42 4.82 -14.94
C ARG A 198 -6.47 5.88 -14.38
N LYS A 199 -5.79 5.60 -13.27
CA LYS A 199 -4.82 6.50 -12.63
C LYS A 199 -3.38 6.12 -12.99
N ASP A 200 -3.16 4.89 -13.49
CA ASP A 200 -1.84 4.42 -13.92
C ASP A 200 -1.41 5.20 -15.17
N ALA A 201 -0.36 5.98 -15.01
CA ALA A 201 0.22 6.82 -16.07
C ALA A 201 1.60 6.31 -16.55
N LEU A 202 2.06 5.13 -16.10
CA LEU A 202 3.40 4.63 -16.44
C LEU A 202 3.57 4.44 -17.94
N GLN A 203 2.61 3.77 -18.60
CA GLN A 203 2.62 3.49 -20.03
C GLN A 203 2.53 4.78 -20.85
N ALA A 204 1.67 5.72 -20.42
CA ALA A 204 1.54 7.02 -21.06
C ALA A 204 2.84 7.83 -20.97
N ARG A 205 3.48 7.88 -19.79
CA ARG A 205 4.77 8.55 -19.62
C ARG A 205 5.86 7.94 -20.51
N PHE A 206 5.91 6.61 -20.60
CA PHE A 206 6.84 5.92 -21.49
C PHE A 206 6.57 6.25 -22.96
N ALA A 207 5.32 6.20 -23.40
CA ALA A 207 4.93 6.51 -24.77
C ALA A 207 5.24 7.96 -25.14
N HIS A 208 4.98 8.93 -24.26
CA HIS A 208 5.28 10.35 -24.49
C HIS A 208 6.78 10.62 -24.62
N LYS A 209 7.64 9.91 -23.89
CA LYS A 209 9.10 10.02 -24.05
C LYS A 209 9.59 9.61 -25.44
N ILE A 210 8.80 8.82 -26.19
CA ILE A 210 9.15 8.32 -27.53
C ILE A 210 8.43 9.12 -28.63
N ALA A 211 7.20 9.54 -28.36
CA ALA A 211 6.22 10.01 -29.34
C ALA A 211 5.77 11.48 -29.15
N ASP A 212 6.39 12.23 -28.22
CA ASP A 212 6.04 13.63 -27.97
C ASP A 212 6.19 14.49 -29.24
N PRO A 213 5.22 15.38 -29.61
CA PRO A 213 4.01 15.76 -28.86
C PRO A 213 2.71 15.08 -29.35
N ALA A 214 2.75 13.96 -30.05
CA ALA A 214 1.56 13.34 -30.65
C ALA A 214 0.60 12.78 -29.59
N PRO A 215 -0.72 12.92 -29.79
CA PRO A 215 -1.71 12.23 -28.94
C PRO A 215 -1.48 10.72 -28.98
N TRP A 216 -1.57 10.06 -27.80
CA TRP A 216 -1.40 8.63 -27.66
C TRP A 216 -2.71 8.01 -27.16
N GLU A 217 -3.45 7.38 -28.06
CA GLU A 217 -4.75 6.76 -27.81
C GLU A 217 -4.75 5.31 -28.35
N PRO A 218 -4.01 4.38 -27.74
CA PRO A 218 -3.96 2.99 -28.18
C PRO A 218 -5.19 2.22 -27.76
N PRO A 219 -5.44 1.02 -28.31
CA PRO A 219 -6.36 0.05 -27.71
C PRO A 219 -5.88 -0.34 -26.31
N VAL A 220 -6.76 -0.23 -25.29
CA VAL A 220 -6.40 -0.44 -23.88
C VAL A 220 -7.11 -1.64 -23.28
N TRP A 221 -6.35 -2.51 -22.62
CA TRP A 221 -6.82 -3.52 -21.70
C TRP A 221 -6.65 -3.05 -20.26
N TRP A 222 -7.74 -3.00 -19.50
CA TRP A 222 -7.71 -2.64 -18.06
C TRP A 222 -7.60 -3.91 -17.23
N VAL A 223 -6.48 -4.09 -16.52
CA VAL A 223 -6.15 -5.31 -15.77
C VAL A 223 -5.72 -4.96 -14.34
N PRO A 224 -6.66 -4.84 -13.38
CA PRO A 224 -6.38 -4.33 -12.03
C PRO A 224 -5.83 -5.41 -11.08
N SER A 225 -4.81 -6.14 -11.50
CA SER A 225 -4.13 -7.17 -10.70
C SER A 225 -2.72 -7.35 -11.22
N THR A 226 -1.72 -7.15 -10.36
CA THR A 226 -0.30 -7.25 -10.74
C THR A 226 0.05 -8.64 -11.32
N ARG A 227 -0.46 -9.71 -10.71
CA ARG A 227 -0.25 -11.07 -11.21
C ARG A 227 -0.92 -11.28 -12.57
N ALA A 228 -2.20 -10.89 -12.72
CA ALA A 228 -2.91 -11.01 -14.00
C ALA A 228 -2.27 -10.14 -15.09
N PHE A 229 -1.69 -9.01 -14.71
CA PHE A 229 -0.97 -8.09 -15.58
C PHE A 229 0.25 -8.78 -16.24
N VAL A 230 1.09 -9.45 -15.45
CA VAL A 230 2.22 -10.23 -15.97
C VAL A 230 1.72 -11.40 -16.84
N GLN A 231 0.69 -12.13 -16.41
CA GLN A 231 0.12 -13.24 -17.19
C GLN A 231 -0.47 -12.77 -18.52
N ALA A 232 -1.16 -11.64 -18.54
CA ALA A 232 -1.70 -11.05 -19.76
C ALA A 232 -0.58 -10.62 -20.74
N THR A 233 0.53 -10.10 -20.20
CA THR A 233 1.73 -9.77 -20.99
C THR A 233 2.32 -11.04 -21.63
N LEU A 234 2.50 -12.09 -20.82
CA LEU A 234 3.00 -13.41 -21.30
C LEU A 234 2.05 -14.07 -22.32
N GLY A 235 0.74 -13.84 -22.16
CA GLY A 235 -0.27 -14.28 -23.13
C GLY A 235 -0.33 -13.46 -24.43
N GLY A 236 0.49 -12.39 -24.54
CA GLY A 236 0.57 -11.57 -25.76
C GLY A 236 -0.65 -10.66 -25.99
N LEU A 237 -1.42 -10.33 -24.93
CA LEU A 237 -2.57 -9.40 -25.05
C LEU A 237 -2.14 -7.97 -25.38
N GLY A 238 -0.94 -7.56 -24.95
CA GLY A 238 -0.43 -6.21 -25.17
C GLY A 238 1.00 -6.04 -24.65
N TRP A 239 1.50 -4.85 -24.82
CA TRP A 239 2.73 -4.41 -24.14
C TRP A 239 2.38 -3.64 -22.87
N THR A 240 3.30 -3.58 -21.92
CA THR A 240 3.11 -2.80 -20.69
C THR A 240 4.42 -2.50 -19.96
N MET A 241 4.32 -1.65 -18.93
CA MET A 241 5.38 -1.37 -17.97
C MET A 241 5.26 -2.34 -16.78
N ASN A 242 6.11 -3.36 -16.75
CA ASN A 242 6.13 -4.34 -15.65
C ASN A 242 7.24 -4.01 -14.64
N PRO A 243 7.02 -4.23 -13.32
CA PRO A 243 8.10 -4.24 -12.34
C PRO A 243 9.18 -5.26 -12.75
N LEU A 244 10.42 -4.81 -12.87
CA LEU A 244 11.53 -5.68 -13.34
C LEU A 244 11.64 -6.98 -12.54
N PRO A 245 11.53 -7.00 -11.19
CA PRO A 245 11.62 -8.24 -10.42
C PRO A 245 10.59 -9.30 -10.82
N LEU A 246 9.41 -8.90 -11.29
CA LEU A 246 8.35 -9.84 -11.68
C LEU A 246 8.53 -10.44 -13.08
N VAL A 247 9.37 -9.83 -13.91
CA VAL A 247 9.53 -10.25 -15.32
C VAL A 247 10.97 -10.63 -15.68
N GLN A 248 11.92 -10.50 -14.74
CA GLN A 248 13.33 -10.79 -15.01
C GLN A 248 13.53 -12.23 -15.51
N GLU A 249 12.96 -13.22 -14.84
CA GLU A 249 13.06 -14.63 -15.24
C GLU A 249 12.46 -14.87 -16.64
N HIS A 250 11.36 -14.21 -16.97
CA HIS A 250 10.72 -14.30 -18.28
C HIS A 250 11.51 -13.62 -19.39
N LEU A 251 12.23 -12.54 -19.06
CA LEU A 251 13.19 -11.89 -19.98
C LEU A 251 14.39 -12.80 -20.22
N ASP A 252 14.96 -13.38 -19.16
CA ASP A 252 16.12 -14.28 -19.25
C ASP A 252 15.78 -15.56 -20.03
N ALA A 253 14.54 -16.05 -19.90
CA ALA A 253 14.00 -17.19 -20.63
C ALA A 253 13.57 -16.87 -22.07
N GLY A 254 13.62 -15.60 -22.49
CA GLY A 254 13.17 -15.16 -23.82
C GLY A 254 11.67 -15.24 -24.06
N GLN A 255 10.87 -15.43 -23.01
CA GLN A 255 9.40 -15.42 -23.08
C GLN A 255 8.87 -13.99 -23.26
N LEU A 256 9.57 -13.02 -22.70
CA LEU A 256 9.34 -11.59 -22.88
C LEU A 256 10.58 -10.94 -23.49
N VAL A 257 10.36 -9.84 -24.19
CA VAL A 257 11.41 -8.96 -24.71
C VAL A 257 11.13 -7.52 -24.28
N LEU A 258 12.18 -6.72 -24.14
CA LEU A 258 12.04 -5.28 -23.96
C LEU A 258 11.54 -4.64 -25.26
N LEU A 259 10.57 -3.73 -25.16
CA LEU A 259 10.11 -2.97 -26.33
C LEU A 259 11.28 -2.22 -27.00
N ARG A 260 12.16 -1.66 -26.17
CA ARG A 260 13.34 -0.92 -26.63
C ARG A 260 14.46 -1.10 -25.60
N GLY A 261 15.69 -1.27 -26.05
CA GLY A 261 16.86 -1.35 -25.16
C GLY A 261 17.00 -0.09 -24.29
N ARG A 262 17.27 -0.24 -23.00
CA ARG A 262 17.43 0.83 -21.99
C ARG A 262 16.20 1.74 -21.79
N ALA A 263 15.01 1.28 -22.12
CA ALA A 263 13.78 2.01 -21.84
C ALA A 263 13.14 1.49 -20.55
N TRP A 264 13.44 2.15 -19.44
CA TRP A 264 12.84 1.88 -18.13
C TRP A 264 12.40 3.16 -17.44
N GLU A 265 11.56 3.00 -16.44
CA GLU A 265 11.11 4.03 -15.54
C GLU A 265 11.48 3.61 -14.11
N ASP A 266 12.28 4.45 -13.42
CA ASP A 266 12.62 4.24 -12.02
C ASP A 266 11.69 5.10 -11.17
N VAL A 267 10.77 4.46 -10.47
CA VAL A 267 9.78 5.13 -9.59
C VAL A 267 10.33 5.13 -8.18
N PRO A 268 10.65 6.31 -7.59
CA PRO A 268 11.19 6.39 -6.24
C PRO A 268 10.15 5.96 -5.21
N LEU A 269 10.59 5.24 -4.17
CA LEU A 269 9.78 4.77 -3.07
C LEU A 269 10.30 5.30 -1.75
N TYR A 270 9.38 5.61 -0.86
CA TYR A 270 9.65 6.11 0.48
C TYR A 270 8.82 5.34 1.49
N TRP A 271 9.41 5.02 2.64
CA TRP A 271 8.69 4.59 3.82
C TRP A 271 8.39 5.83 4.66
N GLN A 272 7.12 6.08 4.90
CA GLN A 272 6.68 7.14 5.81
C GLN A 272 5.86 6.51 6.93
N HIS A 273 6.12 6.93 8.18
CA HIS A 273 5.36 6.44 9.32
C HIS A 273 5.21 7.54 10.39
N TRP A 274 4.14 7.45 11.16
CA TRP A 274 3.91 8.36 12.28
C TRP A 274 5.05 8.26 13.30
N ARG A 275 5.35 9.38 13.96
CA ARG A 275 6.36 9.46 15.02
C ARG A 275 5.80 8.87 16.31
N VAL A 276 5.70 7.56 16.39
CA VAL A 276 5.34 6.82 17.58
C VAL A 276 6.63 6.23 18.17
N ASN A 277 6.86 6.43 19.46
CA ASN A 277 8.01 5.85 20.15
C ASN A 277 7.67 4.42 20.59
N SER A 278 7.69 3.49 19.65
CA SER A 278 7.26 2.10 19.80
C SER A 278 8.35 1.17 19.26
N GLU A 279 8.69 0.14 20.03
CA GLU A 279 9.65 -0.90 19.62
C GLU A 279 9.15 -1.69 18.41
N ALA A 280 7.85 -1.96 18.35
CA ALA A 280 7.26 -2.64 17.20
C ALA A 280 7.33 -1.78 15.94
N MET A 281 7.12 -0.47 16.01
CA MET A 281 7.28 0.43 14.87
C MET A 281 8.74 0.57 14.42
N GLU A 282 9.68 0.56 15.35
CA GLU A 282 11.12 0.56 15.05
C GLU A 282 11.51 -0.76 14.36
N ALA A 283 11.08 -1.91 14.89
CA ALA A 283 11.32 -3.22 14.30
C ALA A 283 10.74 -3.32 12.87
N LEU A 284 9.54 -2.76 12.64
CA LEU A 284 8.94 -2.69 11.31
C LEU A 284 9.76 -1.81 10.37
N THR A 285 10.17 -0.63 10.84
CA THR A 285 10.99 0.29 10.04
C THR A 285 12.31 -0.35 9.63
N ASP A 286 13.01 -1.03 10.54
CA ASP A 286 14.24 -1.75 10.25
C ASP A 286 14.03 -2.87 9.23
N ALA A 287 12.94 -3.64 9.37
CA ALA A 287 12.58 -4.70 8.43
C ALA A 287 12.30 -4.15 7.02
N VAL A 288 11.54 -3.05 6.92
CA VAL A 288 11.25 -2.36 5.66
C VAL A 288 12.54 -1.85 5.01
N LEU A 289 13.42 -1.17 5.77
CA LEU A 289 14.69 -0.66 5.26
C LEU A 289 15.63 -1.80 4.82
N SER A 290 15.60 -2.93 5.51
CA SER A 290 16.40 -4.12 5.17
C SER A 290 15.91 -4.75 3.86
N ALA A 291 14.62 -5.04 3.74
CA ALA A 291 14.03 -5.66 2.54
C ALA A 291 14.14 -4.77 1.30
N ALA A 292 14.00 -3.44 1.48
CA ALA A 292 14.11 -2.46 0.39
C ALA A 292 15.53 -2.36 -0.21
N ARG A 293 16.54 -3.05 0.33
CA ARG A 293 17.89 -3.09 -0.26
C ARG A 293 17.92 -3.74 -1.65
N SER A 294 16.90 -4.53 -1.99
CA SER A 294 16.71 -5.10 -3.32
C SER A 294 16.31 -4.06 -4.39
N LEU A 295 15.80 -2.90 -3.97
CA LEU A 295 15.42 -1.81 -4.87
C LEU A 295 16.63 -1.12 -5.49
N VAL A 296 16.42 -0.56 -6.69
CA VAL A 296 17.47 0.18 -7.40
C VAL A 296 17.86 1.44 -6.60
N ARG A 297 19.13 1.59 -6.26
CA ARG A 297 19.62 2.80 -5.61
C ARG A 297 19.92 3.86 -6.66
N ARG A 298 19.46 5.09 -6.43
CA ARG A 298 19.95 6.24 -7.21
C ARG A 298 21.46 6.39 -6.95
N ARG A 299 22.22 6.33 -8.02
CA ARG A 299 23.65 6.72 -8.00
C ARG A 299 23.76 8.23 -7.96
#